data_5056fdc585b94d96ab477f16212d488f
#
_entry.id   5056fdc585b94d96ab477f16212d488f
#
_cell.length_a   1.000
_cell.length_b   1.000
_cell.length_c   1.000
_cell.angle_alpha   90.00
_cell.angle_beta   90.00
_cell.angle_gamma   90.00
#
_symmetry.space_group_name_H-M   'P 1'
#
loop_
_entity.id
_entity.type
_entity.pdbx_description
1 polymer ?
#
loop_
_entity_poly.entity_id
_entity_poly.type
_entity_poly.pdbx_seq_one_letter_code
_entity_poly.pdbx_strand_id
1 'polypeptide(L)' 'MVVLPETIHNGRWISLQEVCDYLGVKRHTVMRWIEQRGMPASKVGKLWRFKAADIDEWVKRGGASDEQEGVNEQA' A
#
# COMPACT_ATOMS: atom_id res chain seq x y z
N MET A 1 -16.31 11.56 19.97
CA MET A 1 -15.91 11.35 19.66
C MET A 1 -15.25 10.78 19.44
N VAL A 2 -15.09 10.56 19.50
CA VAL A 2 -14.43 10.22 19.35
C VAL A 2 -13.96 9.61 18.64
N VAL A 3 -13.77 9.92 18.08
CA VAL A 3 -13.38 9.36 17.32
C VAL A 3 -12.45 8.59 17.41
N LEU A 4 -12.45 7.65 17.20
CA LEU A 4 -11.54 6.76 17.39
C LEU A 4 -10.48 6.86 16.43
N PRO A 5 -9.31 7.05 16.85
CA PRO A 5 -8.20 7.17 15.96
C PRO A 5 -8.06 5.97 15.06
N GLU A 6 -8.28 4.81 15.59
CA GLU A 6 -8.09 3.65 14.75
C GLU A 6 -9.16 3.56 13.70
N THR A 7 -10.34 4.03 13.98
CA THR A 7 -11.38 4.04 13.01
C THR A 7 -11.02 4.98 11.88
N ILE A 8 -10.55 6.14 12.23
CA ILE A 8 -10.15 7.12 11.25
C ILE A 8 -9.01 6.57 10.43
N HIS A 9 -8.08 5.94 11.11
CA HIS A 9 -6.91 5.38 10.47
C HIS A 9 -7.30 4.36 9.41
N ASN A 10 -8.21 3.47 9.75
CA ASN A 10 -8.61 2.44 8.83
C ASN A 10 -9.39 2.96 7.64
N GLY A 11 -10.18 4.00 7.86
CA GLY A 11 -10.99 4.52 6.79
C GLY A 11 -10.36 5.68 6.05
N ARG A 12 -9.19 6.08 6.44
CA ARG A 12 -8.56 7.25 5.88
C ARG A 12 -7.74 6.90 4.65
N TRP A 13 -7.74 7.81 3.70
CA TRP A 13 -6.88 7.65 2.54
C TRP A 13 -5.47 8.08 2.93
N ILE A 14 -4.48 7.36 2.47
CA ILE A 14 -3.10 7.69 2.77
C ILE A 14 -2.36 7.91 1.46
N SER A 15 -1.25 8.62 1.55
CA SER A 15 -0.50 8.99 0.37
C SER A 15 0.45 7.89 -0.07
N LEU A 16 1.00 8.06 -1.25
CA LEU A 16 2.00 7.13 -1.76
C LEU A 16 3.19 7.06 -0.83
N GLN A 17 3.64 8.21 -0.34
CA GLN A 17 4.77 8.23 0.56
C GLN A 17 4.46 7.46 1.83
N GLU A 18 3.25 7.63 2.33
CA GLU A 18 2.86 6.92 3.55
C GLU A 18 2.83 5.42 3.34
N VAL A 19 2.39 4.98 2.17
CA VAL A 19 2.39 3.54 1.88
C VAL A 19 3.81 3.02 1.81
N CYS A 20 4.69 3.77 1.19
CA CYS A 20 6.09 3.37 1.12
C CYS A 20 6.68 3.19 2.51
N ASP A 21 6.40 4.14 3.38
CA ASP A 21 6.89 4.07 4.75
C ASP A 21 6.24 2.91 5.50
N TYR A 22 4.95 2.74 5.28
CA TYR A 22 4.18 1.72 5.97
C TYR A 22 4.70 0.31 5.64
N LEU A 23 4.98 0.08 4.37
CA LEU A 23 5.44 -1.22 3.94
C LEU A 23 6.96 -1.34 3.90
N GLY A 24 7.64 -0.23 4.07
CA GLY A 24 9.10 -0.24 4.07
C GLY A 24 9.69 -0.53 2.70
N VAL A 25 9.06 -0.01 1.66
CA VAL A 25 9.53 -0.23 0.31
C VAL A 25 9.70 1.08 -0.42
N LYS A 26 10.30 1.03 -1.57
CA LYS A 26 10.56 2.21 -2.34
C LYS A 26 9.38 2.55 -3.24
N ARG A 27 9.36 3.80 -3.66
CA ARG A 27 8.28 4.31 -4.46
C ARG A 27 8.08 3.52 -5.74
N HIS A 28 9.14 3.23 -6.45
CA HIS A 28 9.00 2.51 -7.71
C HIS A 28 8.48 1.09 -7.49
N THR A 29 8.75 0.53 -6.33
CA THR A 29 8.24 -0.78 -6.01
C THR A 29 6.73 -0.73 -5.88
N VAL A 30 6.22 0.28 -5.17
CA VAL A 30 4.78 0.44 -5.03
C VAL A 30 4.14 0.67 -6.39
N MET A 31 4.74 1.50 -7.21
CA MET A 31 4.18 1.77 -8.53
C MET A 31 4.12 0.52 -9.37
N ARG A 32 5.15 -0.30 -9.30
CA ARG A 32 5.16 -1.55 -10.04
C ARG A 32 4.07 -2.48 -9.54
N TRP A 33 3.87 -2.56 -8.24
CA TRP A 33 2.84 -3.42 -7.69
C TRP A 33 1.46 -2.96 -8.10
N ILE A 34 1.24 -1.67 -8.19
CA ILE A 34 -0.04 -1.15 -8.65
C ILE A 34 -0.31 -1.62 -10.05
N GLU A 35 0.70 -1.59 -10.90
CA GLU A 35 0.53 -1.93 -12.30
C GLU A 35 0.54 -3.42 -12.58
N GLN A 36 1.30 -4.16 -11.81
CA GLN A 36 1.54 -5.55 -12.15
C GLN A 36 1.02 -6.56 -11.15
N ARG A 37 0.81 -6.14 -9.92
CA ARG A 37 0.42 -7.08 -8.88
C ARG A 37 -0.98 -6.82 -8.32
N GLY A 38 -1.67 -5.86 -8.87
CA GLY A 38 -3.03 -5.60 -8.43
C GLY A 38 -3.14 -4.94 -7.08
N MET A 39 -2.15 -4.17 -6.69
CA MET A 39 -2.20 -3.47 -5.43
C MET A 39 -3.35 -2.46 -5.42
N PRO A 40 -4.19 -2.49 -4.40
CA PRO A 40 -5.33 -1.58 -4.35
C PRO A 40 -4.89 -0.13 -4.20
N ALA A 41 -5.31 0.69 -5.13
CA ALA A 41 -4.95 2.09 -5.16
C ALA A 41 -6.01 2.84 -5.94
N SER A 42 -6.17 4.11 -5.63
CA SER A 42 -7.10 4.96 -6.34
C SER A 42 -6.42 6.25 -6.73
N LYS A 43 -6.78 6.73 -7.90
CA LYS A 43 -6.25 8.00 -8.36
C LYS A 43 -7.24 9.07 -7.98
N VAL A 44 -6.81 10.01 -7.17
CA VAL A 44 -7.64 11.12 -6.76
C VAL A 44 -7.00 12.37 -7.35
N GLY A 45 -7.60 12.85 -8.41
CA GLY A 45 -6.97 13.92 -9.16
C GLY A 45 -5.71 13.38 -9.79
N LYS A 46 -4.58 13.95 -9.43
CA LYS A 46 -3.31 13.51 -9.96
C LYS A 46 -2.52 12.68 -8.96
N LEU A 47 -3.11 12.43 -7.81
CA LEU A 47 -2.37 11.79 -6.74
C LEU A 47 -2.90 10.39 -6.47
N TRP A 48 -1.99 9.49 -6.18
CA TRP A 48 -2.37 8.15 -5.77
C TRP A 48 -2.76 8.18 -4.31
N ARG A 49 -3.83 7.47 -4.00
CA ARG A 49 -4.30 7.37 -2.63
C ARG A 49 -4.60 5.91 -2.32
N PHE A 50 -4.43 5.53 -1.08
CA PHE A 50 -4.56 4.14 -0.66
C PHE A 50 -5.31 4.08 0.65
N LYS A 51 -5.90 2.94 0.93
CA LYS A 51 -6.50 2.70 2.23
C LYS A 51 -5.70 1.61 2.91
N ALA A 52 -5.30 1.87 4.14
CA ALA A 52 -4.46 0.92 4.87
C ALA A 52 -5.11 -0.45 4.97
N ALA A 53 -6.40 -0.47 5.22
CA ALA A 53 -7.11 -1.75 5.35
C ALA A 53 -7.02 -2.55 4.06
N ASP A 54 -7.15 -1.89 2.93
CA ASP A 54 -7.07 -2.57 1.65
C ASP A 54 -5.66 -3.09 1.39
N ILE A 55 -4.68 -2.30 1.76
CA ILE A 55 -3.29 -2.70 1.60
C ILE A 55 -3.01 -3.94 2.45
N ASP A 56 -3.49 -3.93 3.68
CA ASP A 56 -3.27 -5.05 4.57
C ASP A 56 -3.88 -6.33 4.01
N GLU A 57 -5.09 -6.24 3.49
CA GLU A 57 -5.74 -7.40 2.91
C GLU A 57 -4.96 -7.93 1.73
N TRP A 58 -4.53 -7.02 0.88
CA TRP A 58 -3.78 -7.40 -0.31
C TRP A 58 -2.47 -8.09 0.07
N VAL A 59 -1.79 -7.56 1.08
CA VAL A 59 -0.55 -8.16 1.54
C VAL A 59 -0.80 -9.54 2.12
N LYS A 60 -1.87 -9.67 2.88
CA LYS A 60 -2.20 -10.96 3.50
C LYS A 60 -2.51 -12.01 2.46
N ARG A 61 -3.09 -11.60 1.34
CA ARG A 61 -3.39 -12.54 0.27
C ARG A 61 -2.17 -12.91 -0.55
N GLY A 62 -1.03 -12.34 -0.22
CA GLY A 62 0.20 -12.62 -0.91
C GLY A 62 0.48 -11.73 -2.08
N GLY A 63 -0.23 -10.60 -2.19
CA GLY A 63 -0.03 -9.70 -3.30
C GLY A 63 1.37 -9.14 -3.37
N ALA A 64 1.95 -8.88 -2.23
CA ALA A 64 3.30 -8.34 -2.17
C ALA A 64 4.34 -9.44 -2.15
N SER A 65 3.90 -10.67 -2.09
CA SER A 65 4.80 -11.79 -2.04
C SER A 65 5.22 -12.16 -3.45
N ASP A 66 6.41 -11.80 -3.78
CA ASP A 66 6.93 -12.02 -5.11
C ASP A 66 8.27 -12.67 -4.92
N GLU A 67 8.31 -13.96 -5.05
CA GLU A 67 9.51 -14.69 -4.76
C GLU A 67 10.72 -14.14 -5.45
N GLN A 68 10.59 -13.83 -6.71
CA GLN A 68 11.75 -13.34 -7.42
C GLN A 68 12.09 -11.95 -6.97
N GLU A 69 11.08 -11.11 -6.90
CA GLU A 69 11.31 -9.73 -6.57
C GLU A 69 11.58 -9.54 -5.11
N GLY A 70 10.86 -10.28 -4.30
CA GLY A 70 11.02 -10.18 -2.88
C GLY A 70 12.42 -10.48 -2.47
N VAL A 71 12.98 -11.49 -3.04
CA VAL A 71 14.34 -11.84 -2.72
C VAL A 71 15.27 -10.73 -3.11
N ASN A 72 15.07 -10.18 -4.28
CA ASN A 72 15.90 -9.09 -4.73
C ASN A 72 15.76 -7.88 -3.87
N GLU A 73 14.56 -7.60 -3.45
CA GLU A 73 14.30 -6.44 -2.62
C GLU A 73 14.95 -6.57 -1.29
N GLN A 74 14.87 -7.75 -0.76
CA GLN A 74 15.42 -7.99 0.55
C GLN A 74 16.92 -7.93 0.51
N ALA A 75 17.46 -8.38 -0.53
CA ALA A 75 18.89 -8.36 -0.66
C ALA A 75 19.40 -6.97 -0.90
#